data_ccc0520d5dc68000cffc46a5ea23590f
#
_entry.id   ccc0520d5dc68000cffc46a5ea23590f
#
_cell.length_a   1.000
_cell.length_b   1.000
_cell.length_c   1.000
_cell.angle_alpha   90.00
_cell.angle_beta   90.00
_cell.angle_gamma   90.00
#
_symmetry.space_group_name_H-M   'P 1'
#
loop_
_entity.id
_entity.type
_entity.pdbx_description
1 polymer ?
#
loop_
_entity_poly.entity_id
_entity_poly.type
_entity_poly.pdbx_seq_one_letter_code
_entity_poly.pdbx_strand_id
1 'polypeptide(L)'
;MTKRNEAIAILTGGGPAPGMNTVVGSVAKTFLQKGYSVIGLHKGFTGLFREAPATENITFLKADEIFNLAGSFLRMSRFKPSDEDFEKRFNWQFFTENNIKLLVTIGGDD
;
A
#
# COMPACT_ATOMS: atom_id res chain seq x y z
N MET A 1 23.55 -2.88 -12.79
CA MET A 1 22.49 -3.57 -12.15
C MET A 1 21.14 -3.31 -12.80
N THR A 2 20.42 -4.34 -12.97
CA THR A 2 19.14 -4.22 -13.63
C THR A 2 18.07 -3.78 -12.64
N LYS A 3 17.37 -2.75 -12.99
CA LYS A 3 16.28 -2.32 -12.19
C LYS A 3 14.99 -2.92 -12.70
N ARG A 4 14.17 -3.34 -11.79
CA ARG A 4 12.85 -3.75 -12.16
C ARG A 4 12.00 -2.52 -12.32
N ASN A 5 11.22 -2.50 -13.38
CA ASN A 5 10.22 -1.45 -13.53
C ASN A 5 8.93 -1.79 -12.81
N GLU A 6 8.94 -2.89 -12.08
CA GLU A 6 7.76 -3.38 -11.41
C GLU A 6 7.63 -2.75 -10.04
N ALA A 7 6.42 -2.55 -9.63
CA ALA A 7 6.12 -1.92 -8.34
C ALA A 7 5.24 -2.82 -7.50
N ILE A 8 5.36 -2.63 -6.19
CA ILE A 8 4.52 -3.27 -5.20
C ILE A 8 3.72 -2.17 -4.52
N ALA A 9 2.43 -2.38 -4.38
CA ALA A 9 1.57 -1.42 -3.68
C ALA A 9 1.24 -1.97 -2.30
N ILE A 10 1.23 -1.09 -1.31
CA ILE A 10 0.91 -1.46 0.06
C ILE A 10 -0.23 -0.57 0.55
N LEU A 11 -1.23 -1.18 1.16
CA LEU A 11 -2.27 -0.42 1.83
C LEU A 11 -2.54 -1.03 3.19
N THR A 12 -3.13 -0.23 4.07
CA THR A 12 -3.56 -0.71 5.37
C THR A 12 -5.07 -0.58 5.44
N GLY A 13 -5.73 -1.64 5.85
CA GLY A 13 -7.17 -1.68 5.92
C GLY A 13 -7.67 -1.82 7.34
N GLY A 14 -8.97 -1.61 7.51
CA GLY A 14 -9.58 -1.74 8.81
C GLY A 14 -9.23 -0.60 9.73
N GLY A 15 -9.27 -0.86 11.03
CA GLY A 15 -8.92 0.15 12.01
C GLY A 15 -7.45 0.14 12.36
N PRO A 16 -6.97 1.15 13.09
CA PRO A 16 -5.57 1.18 13.49
C PRO A 16 -5.24 0.02 14.42
N ALA A 17 -4.02 -0.47 14.30
CA ALA A 17 -3.55 -1.56 15.13
C ALA A 17 -2.11 -1.30 15.54
N PRO A 18 -1.72 -1.71 16.75
CA PRO A 18 -0.34 -1.53 17.18
C PRO A 18 0.62 -2.26 16.26
N GLY A 19 1.77 -1.66 16.02
CA GLY A 19 2.80 -2.29 15.22
C GLY A 19 2.61 -2.24 13.73
N MET A 20 1.54 -1.58 13.27
CA MET A 20 1.23 -1.57 11.85
C MET A 20 2.32 -0.85 11.04
N ASN A 21 2.86 0.25 11.55
CA ASN A 21 3.94 0.95 10.86
C ASN A 21 5.18 0.07 10.74
N THR A 22 5.47 -0.72 11.74
CA THR A 22 6.60 -1.64 11.69
C THR A 22 6.43 -2.64 10.57
N VAL A 23 5.22 -3.17 10.41
CA VAL A 23 4.95 -4.11 9.33
C VAL A 23 5.08 -3.42 7.97
N VAL A 24 4.51 -2.24 7.83
CA VAL A 24 4.62 -1.50 6.57
C VAL A 24 6.09 -1.27 6.21
N GLY A 25 6.87 -0.79 7.17
CA GLY A 25 8.29 -0.53 6.91
C GLY A 25 9.06 -1.79 6.56
N SER A 26 8.79 -2.89 7.27
CA SER A 26 9.49 -4.15 7.02
C SER A 26 9.16 -4.71 5.65
N VAL A 27 7.89 -4.68 5.27
CA VAL A 27 7.47 -5.16 3.96
C VAL A 27 8.09 -4.32 2.87
N ALA A 28 8.06 -2.99 3.05
CA ALA A 28 8.63 -2.09 2.06
C ALA A 28 10.11 -2.37 1.86
N LYS A 29 10.87 -2.52 2.94
CA LYS A 29 12.29 -2.77 2.83
C LYS A 29 12.57 -4.09 2.12
N THR A 30 11.78 -5.10 2.41
CA THR A 30 11.97 -6.41 1.78
C THR A 30 11.86 -6.31 0.27
N PHE A 31 10.83 -5.63 -0.23
CA PHE A 31 10.65 -5.52 -1.66
C PHE A 31 11.65 -4.56 -2.29
N LEU A 32 12.01 -3.49 -1.58
CA LEU A 32 13.04 -2.58 -2.09
C LEU A 32 14.36 -3.31 -2.28
N GLN A 33 14.70 -4.18 -1.33
CA GLN A 33 15.95 -4.94 -1.44
C GLN A 33 15.94 -5.90 -2.63
N LYS A 34 14.77 -6.28 -3.07
CA LYS A 34 14.64 -7.15 -4.23
C LYS A 34 14.57 -6.37 -5.55
N GLY A 35 14.64 -5.06 -5.49
CA GLY A 35 14.68 -4.23 -6.68
C GLY A 35 13.36 -3.69 -7.15
N TYR A 36 12.29 -3.90 -6.38
CA TYR A 36 10.99 -3.34 -6.73
C TYR A 36 10.87 -1.91 -6.24
N SER A 37 10.03 -1.13 -6.92
CA SER A 37 9.55 0.12 -6.35
C SER A 37 8.41 -0.18 -5.40
N VAL A 38 8.26 0.63 -4.36
CA VAL A 38 7.18 0.43 -3.40
C VAL A 38 6.34 1.69 -3.32
N ILE A 39 5.04 1.52 -3.46
CA ILE A 39 4.07 2.60 -3.44
C ILE A 39 3.11 2.36 -2.30
N GLY A 40 2.97 3.34 -1.41
CA GLY A 40 1.99 3.29 -0.35
C GLY A 40 0.70 3.93 -0.78
N LEU A 41 -0.42 3.32 -0.46
CA LEU A 41 -1.73 3.86 -0.77
C LEU A 41 -2.38 4.37 0.51
N HIS A 42 -2.74 5.64 0.51
CA HIS A 42 -3.43 6.23 1.65
C HIS A 42 -4.91 5.88 1.61
N LYS A 43 -5.53 5.82 2.79
CA LYS A 43 -6.97 5.58 2.95
C LYS A 43 -7.40 4.19 2.52
N GLY A 44 -6.51 3.22 2.69
CA GLY A 44 -6.87 1.82 2.46
C GLY A 44 -7.38 1.58 1.05
N PHE A 45 -8.48 0.86 0.94
CA PHE A 45 -9.03 0.51 -0.36
C PHE A 45 -9.75 1.65 -1.07
N THR A 46 -10.02 2.75 -0.36
CA THR A 46 -10.83 3.82 -0.94
C THR A 46 -10.28 4.31 -2.27
N GLY A 47 -8.95 4.47 -2.35
CA GLY A 47 -8.34 5.00 -3.56
C GLY A 47 -8.36 4.06 -4.75
N LEU A 48 -8.72 2.79 -4.53
CA LEU A 48 -8.77 1.84 -5.63
C LEU A 48 -10.18 1.63 -6.16
N PHE A 49 -11.19 2.14 -5.45
CA PHE A 49 -12.58 1.87 -5.81
C PHE A 49 -13.43 3.13 -5.91
N ARG A 50 -13.12 4.16 -5.16
CA ARG A 50 -14.03 5.29 -5.03
C ARG A 50 -13.49 6.62 -5.47
N GLU A 51 -12.18 6.80 -5.40
CA GLU A 51 -11.60 8.09 -5.75
C GLU A 51 -10.21 7.85 -6.30
N ALA A 52 -9.57 8.90 -6.75
CA ALA A 52 -8.23 8.79 -7.29
C ALA A 52 -7.28 8.34 -6.17
N PRO A 53 -6.36 7.45 -6.47
CA PRO A 53 -5.42 6.99 -5.44
C PRO A 53 -4.54 8.12 -4.94
N ALA A 54 -4.40 8.19 -3.62
CA ALA A 54 -3.43 9.08 -2.99
C ALA A 54 -2.24 8.21 -2.64
N THR A 55 -1.12 8.44 -3.31
CA THR A 55 0.02 7.55 -3.22
C THR A 55 1.23 8.25 -2.65
N GLU A 56 2.16 7.44 -2.19
CA GLU A 56 3.44 7.94 -1.71
C GLU A 56 4.51 6.91 -2.03
N ASN A 57 5.61 7.37 -2.63
CA ASN A 57 6.74 6.46 -2.88
C ASN A 57 7.44 6.17 -1.58
N ILE A 58 7.68 4.91 -1.31
CA ILE A 58 8.36 4.50 -0.09
C ILE A 58 9.77 4.09 -0.45
N THR A 59 10.73 4.92 -0.04
CA THR A 59 12.15 4.64 -0.22
C THR A 59 12.69 3.99 1.04
N PHE A 60 13.96 3.57 1.01
CA PHE A 60 14.59 3.04 2.22
C PHE A 60 14.57 4.04 3.35
N LEU A 61 14.85 5.30 3.04
CA LEU A 61 14.84 6.34 4.07
C LEU A 61 13.43 6.52 4.63
N LYS A 62 12.44 6.56 3.77
CA LYS A 62 11.06 6.69 4.23
C LYS A 62 10.64 5.49 5.07
N ALA A 63 11.05 4.28 4.68
CA ALA A 63 10.73 3.09 5.46
C ALA A 63 11.31 3.18 6.87
N ASP A 64 12.53 3.69 7.00
CA ASP A 64 13.12 3.89 8.31
C ASP A 64 12.34 4.91 9.12
N GLU A 65 11.90 5.99 8.50
CA GLU A 65 11.12 7.01 9.19
C GLU A 65 9.80 6.46 9.69
N ILE A 66 9.18 5.57 8.92
CA ILE A 66 7.88 5.01 9.27
C ILE A 66 7.93 4.25 10.59
N PHE A 67 9.06 3.58 10.87
CA PHE A 67 9.19 2.85 12.13
C PHE A 67 9.02 3.74 13.36
N ASN A 68 9.36 5.02 13.23
CA ASN A 68 9.38 5.92 14.38
C ASN A 68 8.15 6.81 14.45
N LEU A 69 7.18 6.63 13.57
CA LEU A 69 6.01 7.48 13.57
C LEU A 69 4.97 6.99 14.57
N ALA A 70 4.34 7.95 15.23
CA ALA A 70 3.17 7.67 16.01
C ALA A 70 1.97 7.65 15.08
N GLY A 71 1.05 6.74 15.33
CA GLY A 71 -0.14 6.64 14.50
C GLY A 71 0.16 5.95 13.18
N SER A 72 -0.84 5.90 12.33
CA SER A 72 -0.73 5.18 11.07
C SER A 72 -0.09 6.07 10.01
N PHE A 73 0.95 5.57 9.36
CA PHE A 73 1.58 6.30 8.28
C PHE A 73 0.65 6.38 7.06
N LEU A 74 0.12 5.24 6.67
CA LEU A 74 -0.86 5.20 5.58
C LEU A 74 -2.22 5.31 6.23
N ARG A 75 -2.96 6.36 5.87
CA ARG A 75 -4.26 6.57 6.47
C ARG A 75 -5.17 5.42 6.14
N MET A 76 -6.04 5.12 7.08
CA MET A 76 -6.91 3.98 6.96
C MET A 76 -8.32 4.38 6.57
N SER A 77 -9.02 3.43 6.01
CA SER A 77 -10.44 3.58 5.72
C SER A 77 -11.10 2.28 6.11
N ARG A 78 -12.31 2.37 6.60
CA ARG A 78 -13.05 1.17 6.94
C ARG A 78 -13.86 0.64 5.77
N PHE A 79 -13.70 1.24 4.61
CA PHE A 79 -14.35 0.75 3.42
C PHE A 79 -13.81 -0.63 3.08
N LYS A 80 -14.72 -1.60 2.95
CA LYS A 80 -14.37 -2.95 2.55
C LYS A 80 -15.05 -3.25 1.23
N PRO A 81 -14.27 -3.45 0.18
CA PRO A 81 -14.88 -3.75 -1.12
C PRO A 81 -15.53 -5.13 -1.09
N SER A 82 -16.65 -5.23 -1.77
CA SER A 82 -17.31 -6.51 -1.97
C SER A 82 -16.72 -7.21 -3.18
N ASP A 83 -17.11 -8.47 -3.38
CA ASP A 83 -16.68 -9.17 -4.58
C ASP A 83 -17.11 -8.44 -5.83
N GLU A 84 -18.31 -7.88 -5.81
CA GLU A 84 -18.80 -7.12 -6.95
C GLU A 84 -17.96 -5.89 -7.21
N ASP A 85 -17.49 -5.23 -6.15
CA ASP A 85 -16.61 -4.08 -6.31
C ASP A 85 -15.33 -4.48 -7.03
N PHE A 86 -14.75 -5.62 -6.66
CA PHE A 86 -13.55 -6.08 -7.34
C PHE A 86 -13.79 -6.37 -8.79
N GLU A 87 -14.96 -6.88 -9.13
CA GLU A 87 -15.25 -7.20 -10.51
C GLU A 87 -15.54 -5.97 -11.36
N LYS A 88 -16.17 -4.95 -10.79
CA LYS A 88 -16.71 -3.87 -11.58
C LYS A 88 -16.07 -2.52 -11.35
N ARG A 89 -15.47 -2.30 -10.19
CA ARG A 89 -15.02 -0.96 -9.82
C ARG A 89 -13.54 -0.86 -9.51
N PHE A 90 -12.82 -1.98 -9.56
CA PHE A 90 -11.41 -1.96 -9.22
C PHE A 90 -10.63 -1.15 -10.25
N ASN A 91 -9.74 -0.32 -9.78
CA ASN A 91 -8.97 0.56 -10.66
C ASN A 91 -7.78 -0.17 -11.27
N TRP A 92 -8.07 -1.00 -12.26
CA TRP A 92 -7.03 -1.75 -12.95
C TRP A 92 -6.06 -0.85 -13.70
N GLN A 93 -6.56 0.30 -14.18
CA GLN A 93 -5.73 1.21 -14.93
C GLN A 93 -4.57 1.74 -14.09
N PHE A 94 -4.84 2.05 -12.82
CA PHE A 94 -3.80 2.49 -11.91
C PHE A 94 -2.69 1.45 -11.80
N PHE A 95 -3.07 0.18 -11.68
CA PHE A 95 -2.11 -0.90 -11.58
C PHE A 95 -1.30 -1.04 -12.86
N THR A 96 -1.97 -0.94 -14.00
CA THR A 96 -1.30 -1.07 -15.28
C THR A 96 -0.34 0.10 -15.53
N GLU A 97 -0.78 1.31 -15.27
CA GLU A 97 0.03 2.50 -15.52
C GLU A 97 1.27 2.55 -14.64
N ASN A 98 1.17 2.02 -13.45
CA ASN A 98 2.29 2.04 -12.50
C ASN A 98 3.05 0.74 -12.45
N ASN A 99 2.69 -0.20 -13.33
CA ASN A 99 3.36 -1.50 -13.41
C ASN A 99 3.36 -2.23 -12.07
N ILE A 100 2.24 -2.17 -11.36
CA ILE A 100 2.11 -2.78 -10.05
C ILE A 100 1.82 -4.27 -10.23
N LYS A 101 2.66 -5.10 -9.64
CA LYS A 101 2.58 -6.54 -9.79
C LYS A 101 1.97 -7.23 -8.58
N LEU A 102 1.93 -6.56 -7.45
CA LEU A 102 1.44 -7.17 -6.23
C LEU A 102 0.84 -6.09 -5.35
N LEU A 103 -0.29 -6.40 -4.76
CA LEU A 103 -0.91 -5.54 -3.77
C LEU A 103 -0.81 -6.24 -2.42
N VAL A 104 -0.15 -5.61 -1.47
CA VAL A 104 -0.01 -6.12 -0.12
C VAL A 104 -0.98 -5.37 0.76
N THR A 105 -1.87 -6.09 1.43
CA THR A 105 -2.80 -5.47 2.35
C THR A 105 -2.41 -5.85 3.76
N ILE A 106 -2.35 -4.86 4.61
CA ILE A 106 -1.99 -5.03 6.01
C ILE A 106 -3.14 -4.48 6.81
N GLY A 107 -3.72 -5.26 7.67
CA GLY A 107 -4.86 -4.73 8.35
C GLY A 107 -5.30 -5.52 9.52
N GLY A 108 -6.11 -4.84 10.31
CA GLY A 108 -6.79 -5.49 11.39
C GLY A 108 -7.97 -6.25 10.86
N ASP A 109 -8.50 -6.98 11.77
CA ASP A 109 -9.61 -7.80 11.50
C ASP A 109 -10.82 -7.07 11.90
N ASP A 110 -11.50 -6.47 11.07
CA ASP A 110 -12.64 -5.75 11.56
C ASP A 110 -13.83 -6.00 10.87
#